data_7a29598eecd7ca098f21573201935baa
#
_entry.id   7a29598eecd7ca098f21573201935baa
#
_cell.length_a   1.000
_cell.length_b   1.000
_cell.length_c   1.000
_cell.angle_alpha   90.00
_cell.angle_beta   90.00
_cell.angle_gamma   90.00
#
_symmetry.space_group_name_H-M   'P 1'
#
loop_
_entity.id
_entity.type
_entity.pdbx_description
1 polymer ?
#
loop_
_entity_poly.entity_id
_entity_poly.type
_entity_poly.pdbx_seq_one_letter_code
_entity_poly.pdbx_strand_id
1 'polypeptide(L)'
;MAKKLDTYQMWEKTGVLKSKLDYIKAASATFYTQKEMCRDLGITEQTFTQLKNKHPEIQQAISEGEALLLNDLFSALKRKAVGYKEKTTSKAMRKNPIGGTETKVTEDEKYFPPDFEAIKYILIMKFGKDFDPKKYMYEYMDKKNEPESNQ
;
A
#
# COMPACT_ATOMS: atom_id res chain seq x y z
N MET A 1 15.59 -32.46 31.91
CA MET A 1 15.41 -30.99 31.95
C MET A 1 14.33 -30.60 30.94
N ALA A 2 13.31 -29.88 31.35
CA ALA A 2 12.29 -29.39 30.43
C ALA A 2 12.91 -28.39 29.46
N LYS A 3 12.75 -28.63 28.16
CA LYS A 3 13.24 -27.74 27.10
C LYS A 3 12.54 -26.38 27.23
N LYS A 4 13.31 -25.30 27.43
CA LYS A 4 12.74 -23.94 27.53
C LYS A 4 12.03 -23.63 26.21
N LEU A 5 10.75 -23.33 26.28
CA LEU A 5 9.95 -22.92 25.12
C LEU A 5 10.48 -21.58 24.57
N ASP A 6 10.54 -21.46 23.27
CA ASP A 6 10.79 -20.14 22.64
C ASP A 6 9.51 -19.30 22.64
N THR A 7 9.64 -18.03 22.28
CA THR A 7 8.53 -17.06 22.31
C THR A 7 7.38 -17.47 21.40
N TYR A 8 7.64 -18.08 20.26
CA TYR A 8 6.62 -18.60 19.34
C TYR A 8 5.81 -19.72 19.98
N GLN A 9 6.51 -20.70 20.56
CA GLN A 9 5.89 -21.82 21.29
C GLN A 9 5.09 -21.34 22.52
N MET A 10 5.54 -20.25 23.16
CA MET A 10 4.79 -19.60 24.23
C MET A 10 3.49 -18.99 23.69
N TRP A 11 3.52 -18.28 22.58
CA TRP A 11 2.32 -17.72 21.94
C TRP A 11 1.33 -18.82 21.52
N GLU A 12 1.83 -19.93 20.99
CA GLU A 12 1.02 -21.09 20.63
C GLU A 12 0.34 -21.69 21.86
N LYS A 13 1.11 -21.96 22.89
CA LYS A 13 0.60 -22.55 24.15
C LYS A 13 -0.43 -21.65 24.86
N THR A 14 -0.26 -20.34 24.76
CA THR A 14 -1.20 -19.36 25.37
C THR A 14 -2.38 -19.01 24.45
N GLY A 15 -2.43 -19.57 23.25
CA GLY A 15 -3.52 -19.36 22.28
C GLY A 15 -3.51 -17.97 21.61
N VAL A 16 -2.43 -17.18 21.77
CA VAL A 16 -2.33 -15.83 21.20
C VAL A 16 -1.55 -15.78 19.86
N LEU A 17 -1.04 -16.92 19.39
CA LEU A 17 -0.21 -16.99 18.18
C LEU A 17 -0.89 -16.35 16.97
N LYS A 18 -2.15 -16.70 16.71
CA LYS A 18 -2.90 -16.14 15.58
C LYS A 18 -2.97 -14.61 15.64
N SER A 19 -3.33 -14.07 16.81
CA SER A 19 -3.39 -12.63 17.03
C SER A 19 -2.04 -11.93 16.81
N LYS A 20 -0.93 -12.59 17.18
CA LYS A 20 0.42 -12.06 16.95
C LYS A 20 0.81 -12.09 15.47
N LEU A 21 0.45 -13.15 14.75
CA LEU A 21 0.67 -13.24 13.29
C LEU A 21 -0.17 -12.21 12.55
N ASP A 22 -1.45 -12.05 12.90
CA ASP A 22 -2.33 -11.03 12.33
C ASP A 22 -1.79 -9.61 12.58
N TYR A 23 -1.25 -9.36 13.78
CA TYR A 23 -0.59 -8.09 14.09
C TYR A 23 0.65 -7.87 13.23
N ILE A 24 1.55 -8.87 13.09
CA ILE A 24 2.76 -8.77 12.25
C ILE A 24 2.38 -8.47 10.81
N LYS A 25 1.37 -9.15 10.27
CA LYS A 25 0.86 -8.91 8.92
C LYS A 25 0.32 -7.48 8.78
N ALA A 26 -0.50 -7.02 9.71
CA ALA A 26 -1.07 -5.67 9.68
C ALA A 26 0.01 -4.59 9.80
N ALA A 27 1.00 -4.75 10.68
CA ALA A 27 2.12 -3.84 10.83
C ALA A 27 3.00 -3.80 9.57
N SER A 28 3.26 -4.97 8.95
CA SER A 28 4.01 -5.06 7.69
C SER A 28 3.24 -4.48 6.49
N ALA A 29 1.91 -4.39 6.57
CA ALA A 29 1.08 -3.70 5.57
C ALA A 29 1.11 -2.16 5.71
N THR A 30 1.92 -1.64 6.63
CA THR A 30 2.11 -0.20 6.86
C THR A 30 3.60 0.15 6.82
N PHE A 31 3.95 1.39 7.17
CA PHE A 31 5.34 1.83 7.26
C PHE A 31 5.99 1.55 8.63
N TYR A 32 5.46 0.61 9.40
CA TYR A 32 6.04 0.21 10.68
C TYR A 32 7.43 -0.42 10.47
N THR A 33 8.38 0.07 11.26
CA THR A 33 9.73 -0.51 11.29
C THR A 33 9.74 -1.79 12.12
N GLN A 34 10.72 -2.67 11.87
CA GLN A 34 10.91 -3.88 12.68
C GLN A 34 11.05 -3.54 14.18
N LYS A 35 11.71 -2.43 14.50
CA LYS A 35 11.89 -1.97 15.88
C LYS A 35 10.56 -1.63 16.56
N GLU A 36 9.66 -0.95 15.84
CA GLU A 36 8.31 -0.64 16.36
C GLU A 36 7.48 -1.89 16.56
N MET A 37 7.49 -2.81 15.58
CA MET A 37 6.82 -4.11 15.71
C MET A 37 7.33 -4.89 16.92
N CYS A 38 8.64 -4.95 17.13
CA CYS A 38 9.23 -5.64 18.28
C CYS A 38 8.81 -5.04 19.62
N ARG A 39 8.78 -3.70 19.70
CA ARG A 39 8.31 -2.99 20.89
C ARG A 39 6.87 -3.37 21.23
N ASP A 40 6.00 -3.38 20.25
CA ASP A 40 4.57 -3.65 20.45
C ASP A 40 4.30 -5.15 20.71
N LEU A 41 5.16 -6.03 20.19
CA LEU A 41 5.13 -7.46 20.50
C LEU A 41 5.73 -7.79 21.88
N GLY A 42 6.46 -6.84 22.50
CA GLY A 42 7.13 -7.04 23.77
C GLY A 42 8.38 -7.93 23.69
N ILE A 43 9.08 -7.93 22.54
CA ILE A 43 10.28 -8.74 22.29
C ILE A 43 11.42 -7.87 21.74
N THR A 44 12.65 -8.40 21.81
CA THR A 44 13.82 -7.74 21.23
C THR A 44 13.90 -8.00 19.72
N GLU A 45 14.57 -7.12 18.98
CA GLU A 45 14.84 -7.31 17.55
C GLU A 45 15.65 -8.59 17.27
N GLN A 46 16.56 -8.94 18.17
CA GLN A 46 17.31 -10.19 18.08
C GLN A 46 16.39 -11.40 18.20
N THR A 47 15.46 -11.39 19.18
CA THR A 47 14.45 -12.45 19.33
C THR A 47 13.59 -12.55 18.10
N PHE A 48 13.10 -11.42 17.55
CA PHE A 48 12.28 -11.40 16.35
C PHE A 48 13.02 -11.99 15.15
N THR A 49 14.30 -11.65 14.95
CA THR A 49 15.12 -12.22 13.89
C THR A 49 15.28 -13.73 14.02
N GLN A 50 15.49 -14.21 15.25
CA GLN A 50 15.56 -15.65 15.50
C GLN A 50 14.23 -16.36 15.20
N LEU A 51 13.10 -15.76 15.62
CA LEU A 51 11.77 -16.30 15.34
C LEU A 51 11.47 -16.32 13.84
N LYS A 52 11.79 -15.25 13.12
CA LYS A 52 11.64 -15.17 11.67
C LYS A 52 12.41 -16.25 10.92
N ASN A 53 13.64 -16.55 11.36
CA ASN A 53 14.46 -17.58 10.73
C ASN A 53 13.99 -19.00 11.06
N LYS A 54 13.34 -19.20 12.19
CA LYS A 54 12.97 -20.51 12.73
C LYS A 54 11.53 -20.92 12.40
N HIS A 55 10.64 -19.94 12.27
CA HIS A 55 9.20 -20.14 12.07
C HIS A 55 8.75 -19.47 10.76
N PRO A 56 8.52 -20.26 9.70
CA PRO A 56 8.18 -19.73 8.37
C PRO A 56 6.86 -18.95 8.37
N GLU A 57 5.95 -19.21 9.29
CA GLU A 57 4.68 -18.52 9.42
C GLU A 57 4.86 -17.01 9.73
N ILE A 58 5.92 -16.66 10.46
CA ILE A 58 6.25 -15.25 10.74
C ILE A 58 6.74 -14.58 9.45
N GLN A 59 7.61 -15.26 8.69
CA GLN A 59 8.09 -14.76 7.41
C GLN A 59 6.93 -14.61 6.41
N GLN A 60 6.00 -15.55 6.41
CA GLN A 60 4.81 -15.50 5.57
C GLN A 60 3.93 -14.30 5.94
N ALA A 61 3.66 -14.07 7.23
CA ALA A 61 2.87 -12.93 7.69
C ALA A 61 3.50 -11.59 7.27
N ILE A 62 4.83 -11.47 7.35
CA ILE A 62 5.56 -10.29 6.87
C ILE A 62 5.37 -10.12 5.35
N SER A 63 5.62 -11.16 4.56
CA SER A 63 5.51 -11.10 3.10
C SER A 63 4.09 -10.77 2.63
N GLU A 64 3.08 -11.31 3.29
CA GLU A 64 1.68 -10.98 3.00
C GLU A 64 1.35 -9.52 3.31
N GLY A 65 1.87 -8.99 4.43
CA GLY A 65 1.70 -7.58 4.78
C GLY A 65 2.41 -6.65 3.78
N GLU A 66 3.67 -6.94 3.45
CA GLU A 66 4.44 -6.18 2.45
C GLU A 66 3.77 -6.19 1.07
N ALA A 67 3.18 -7.33 0.66
CA ALA A 67 2.44 -7.43 -0.59
C ALA A 67 1.19 -6.53 -0.59
N LEU A 68 0.47 -6.43 0.53
CA LEU A 68 -0.66 -5.50 0.67
C LEU A 68 -0.21 -4.06 0.56
N LEU A 69 0.85 -3.67 1.28
CA LEU A 69 1.41 -2.32 1.21
C LEU A 69 1.84 -1.96 -0.22
N LEU A 70 2.54 -2.88 -0.89
CA LEU A 70 2.97 -2.68 -2.27
C LEU A 70 1.78 -2.48 -3.22
N ASN A 71 0.72 -3.26 -3.06
CA ASN A 71 -0.50 -3.14 -3.86
C ASN A 71 -1.20 -1.79 -3.66
N ASP A 72 -1.26 -1.31 -2.42
CA ASP A 72 -1.83 0.00 -2.08
C ASP A 72 -1.01 1.14 -2.69
N LEU A 73 0.33 1.06 -2.60
CA LEU A 73 1.23 2.03 -3.20
C LEU A 73 1.11 2.05 -4.73
N PHE A 74 1.00 0.88 -5.36
CA PHE A 74 0.75 0.77 -6.80
C PHE A 74 -0.59 1.39 -7.21
N SER A 75 -1.63 1.15 -6.43
CA SER A 75 -2.96 1.69 -6.67
C SER A 75 -2.94 3.23 -6.58
N ALA A 76 -2.26 3.79 -5.58
CA ALA A 76 -2.07 5.22 -5.42
C ALA A 76 -1.25 5.82 -6.59
N LEU A 77 -0.16 5.16 -6.98
CA LEU A 77 0.68 5.58 -8.11
C LEU A 77 -0.09 5.55 -9.42
N LYS A 78 -0.88 4.49 -9.68
CA LYS A 78 -1.74 4.38 -10.86
C LYS A 78 -2.78 5.49 -10.89
N ARG A 79 -3.44 5.76 -9.75
CA ARG A 79 -4.42 6.86 -9.63
C ARG A 79 -3.77 8.20 -9.98
N LYS A 80 -2.57 8.46 -9.48
CA LYS A 80 -1.82 9.67 -9.77
C LYS A 80 -1.40 9.74 -11.25
N ALA A 81 -0.99 8.63 -11.85
CA ALA A 81 -0.56 8.57 -13.24
C ALA A 81 -1.69 8.89 -14.24
N VAL A 82 -2.91 8.39 -13.99
CA VAL A 82 -4.06 8.62 -14.91
C VAL A 82 -4.81 9.90 -14.60
N GLY A 83 -4.52 10.56 -13.49
CA GLY A 83 -5.30 11.68 -12.96
C GLY A 83 -6.59 11.22 -12.27
N TYR A 84 -7.14 12.06 -11.43
CA TYR A 84 -8.35 11.74 -10.69
C TYR A 84 -9.10 12.99 -10.24
N LYS A 85 -10.36 12.79 -9.89
CA LYS A 85 -11.19 13.80 -9.24
C LYS A 85 -11.44 13.40 -7.80
N GLU A 86 -11.40 14.35 -6.90
CA GLU A 86 -11.67 14.14 -5.48
C GLU A 86 -12.77 15.10 -5.02
N LYS A 87 -13.77 14.53 -4.37
CA LYS A 87 -14.85 15.31 -3.75
C LYS A 87 -14.49 15.60 -2.32
N THR A 88 -14.44 16.88 -1.98
CA THR A 88 -14.22 17.35 -0.62
C THR A 88 -15.51 17.89 -0.07
N THR A 89 -15.96 17.34 1.04
CA THR A 89 -17.15 17.84 1.74
C THR A 89 -16.69 18.68 2.91
N SER A 90 -16.95 19.98 2.86
CA SER A 90 -16.71 20.88 3.99
C SER A 90 -18.02 21.19 4.71
N LYS A 91 -18.00 21.07 6.05
CA LYS A 91 -19.13 21.41 6.92
C LYS A 91 -18.79 22.67 7.69
N ALA A 92 -19.51 23.75 7.41
CA ALA A 92 -19.39 25.01 8.17
C ALA A 92 -20.62 25.17 9.06
N MET A 93 -20.41 25.34 10.36
CA MET A 93 -21.47 25.70 11.31
C MET A 93 -21.60 27.23 11.37
N ARG A 94 -22.78 27.76 11.11
CA ARG A 94 -23.10 29.18 11.30
C ARG A 94 -24.18 29.32 12.38
N LYS A 95 -23.98 30.28 13.29
CA LYS A 95 -25.02 30.65 14.23
C LYS A 95 -26.01 31.55 13.53
N ASN A 96 -27.29 31.20 13.60
CA ASN A 96 -28.38 32.05 13.12
C ASN A 96 -28.60 33.24 14.09
N PRO A 97 -29.07 34.40 13.60
CA PRO A 97 -29.41 35.55 14.44
C PRO A 97 -30.46 35.26 15.52
N ILE A 98 -31.22 34.18 15.36
CA ILE A 98 -32.31 33.72 16.25
C ILE A 98 -31.84 32.68 17.26
N GLY A 99 -30.49 32.44 17.40
CA GLY A 99 -29.92 31.53 18.39
C GLY A 99 -29.85 30.03 17.98
N GLY A 100 -30.18 29.69 16.75
CA GLY A 100 -30.01 28.35 16.18
C GLY A 100 -28.64 28.16 15.52
N THR A 101 -28.24 26.89 15.32
CA THR A 101 -27.02 26.54 14.56
C THR A 101 -27.45 25.89 13.23
N GLU A 102 -27.03 26.48 12.13
CA GLU A 102 -27.20 25.87 10.80
C GLU A 102 -25.86 25.27 10.35
N THR A 103 -25.92 24.04 9.82
CA THR A 103 -24.77 23.38 9.20
C THR A 103 -24.88 23.53 7.69
N LYS A 104 -23.99 24.33 7.10
CA LYS A 104 -23.86 24.40 5.64
C LYS A 104 -22.86 23.33 5.20
N VAL A 105 -23.35 22.41 4.37
CA VAL A 105 -22.50 21.41 3.70
C VAL A 105 -22.20 21.93 2.29
N THR A 106 -20.92 22.06 1.99
CA THR A 106 -20.45 22.43 0.64
C THR A 106 -19.66 21.26 0.09
N GLU A 107 -20.01 20.78 -1.10
CA GLU A 107 -19.29 19.76 -1.84
C GLU A 107 -18.51 20.45 -2.97
N ASP A 108 -17.19 20.30 -2.93
CA ASP A 108 -16.30 20.80 -3.97
C ASP A 108 -15.63 19.61 -4.66
N GLU A 109 -15.55 19.62 -5.98
CA GLU A 109 -14.83 18.64 -6.77
C GLU A 109 -13.52 19.22 -7.27
N LYS A 110 -12.39 18.65 -6.84
CA LYS A 110 -11.06 19.05 -7.27
C LYS A 110 -10.50 18.04 -8.25
N TYR A 111 -10.07 18.51 -9.42
CA TYR A 111 -9.41 17.68 -10.41
C TYR A 111 -7.89 17.73 -10.22
N PHE A 112 -7.29 16.56 -10.17
CA PHE A 112 -5.84 16.35 -10.17
C PHE A 112 -5.44 15.76 -11.53
N PRO A 113 -4.69 16.51 -12.36
CA PRO A 113 -4.30 16.03 -13.68
C PRO A 113 -3.32 14.86 -13.58
N PRO A 114 -3.14 14.08 -14.68
CA PRO A 114 -2.12 13.05 -14.77
C PRO A 114 -0.73 13.58 -14.44
N ASP A 115 0.04 12.78 -13.72
CA ASP A 115 1.41 13.10 -13.33
C ASP A 115 2.41 12.35 -14.21
N PHE A 116 3.24 13.09 -14.93
CA PHE A 116 4.20 12.52 -15.89
C PHE A 116 5.23 11.61 -15.23
N GLU A 117 5.74 11.98 -14.06
CA GLU A 117 6.73 11.14 -13.35
C GLU A 117 6.10 9.84 -12.87
N ALA A 118 4.85 9.88 -12.38
CA ALA A 118 4.12 8.66 -12.01
C ALA A 118 3.91 7.73 -13.21
N ILE A 119 3.55 8.29 -14.38
CA ILE A 119 3.42 7.53 -15.63
C ILE A 119 4.77 6.87 -15.98
N LYS A 120 5.85 7.64 -15.96
CA LYS A 120 7.20 7.17 -16.27
C LYS A 120 7.63 6.02 -15.36
N TYR A 121 7.40 6.13 -14.04
CA TYR A 121 7.71 5.06 -13.10
C TYR A 121 6.93 3.77 -13.41
N ILE A 122 5.64 3.86 -13.69
CA ILE A 122 4.81 2.69 -14.03
C ILE A 122 5.33 2.03 -15.33
N LEU A 123 5.68 2.82 -16.33
CA LEU A 123 6.21 2.30 -17.60
C LEU A 123 7.55 1.60 -17.41
N ILE A 124 8.48 2.20 -16.66
CA ILE A 124 9.77 1.58 -16.32
C ILE A 124 9.59 0.27 -15.54
N MET A 125 8.66 0.24 -14.58
CA MET A 125 8.39 -0.97 -13.79
C MET A 125 7.80 -2.09 -14.65
N LYS A 126 6.96 -1.76 -15.62
CA LYS A 126 6.29 -2.75 -16.47
C LYS A 126 7.17 -3.23 -17.61
N PHE A 127 7.93 -2.34 -18.24
CA PHE A 127 8.66 -2.61 -19.48
C PHE A 127 10.19 -2.62 -19.31
N GLY A 128 10.69 -2.29 -18.10
CA GLY A 128 12.12 -2.26 -17.78
C GLY A 128 12.75 -0.88 -17.92
N LYS A 129 14.00 -0.77 -17.45
CA LYS A 129 14.74 0.51 -17.41
C LYS A 129 15.08 1.07 -18.79
N ASP A 130 15.16 0.20 -19.78
CA ASP A 130 15.51 0.55 -21.16
C ASP A 130 14.29 0.94 -22.00
N PHE A 131 13.12 1.09 -21.34
CA PHE A 131 11.91 1.53 -22.02
C PHE A 131 12.06 2.95 -22.56
N ASP A 132 12.05 3.08 -23.88
CA ASP A 132 12.02 4.37 -24.56
C ASP A 132 10.59 4.70 -25.02
N PRO A 133 9.92 5.68 -24.35
CA PRO A 133 8.57 6.09 -24.71
C PRO A 133 8.46 6.58 -26.16
N LYS A 134 9.51 7.19 -26.71
CA LYS A 134 9.51 7.71 -28.08
C LYS A 134 9.50 6.57 -29.09
N LYS A 135 10.38 5.57 -28.89
CA LYS A 135 10.43 4.39 -29.74
C LYS A 135 9.07 3.67 -29.79
N TYR A 136 8.45 3.49 -28.62
CA TYR A 136 7.14 2.83 -28.52
C TYR A 136 6.03 3.62 -29.23
N MET A 137 6.07 4.94 -29.16
CA MET A 137 5.11 5.81 -29.83
C MET A 137 5.27 5.75 -31.36
N TYR A 138 6.50 5.71 -31.88
CA TYR A 138 6.76 5.55 -33.32
C TYR A 138 6.28 4.19 -33.82
N GLU A 139 6.61 3.10 -33.14
CA GLU A 139 6.14 1.75 -33.49
C GLU A 139 4.61 1.64 -33.49
N TYR A 140 3.93 2.32 -32.56
CA TYR A 140 2.46 2.36 -32.51
C TYR A 140 1.87 3.15 -33.69
N MET A 141 2.47 4.28 -34.05
CA MET A 141 2.02 5.10 -35.16
C MET A 141 2.25 4.40 -36.51
N ASP A 142 3.37 3.71 -36.67
CA ASP A 142 3.67 2.93 -37.88
C ASP A 142 2.65 1.80 -38.07
N LYS A 143 2.33 1.05 -37.02
CA LYS A 143 1.29 -0.01 -37.06
C LYS A 143 -0.09 0.52 -37.41
N LYS A 144 -0.42 1.74 -36.98
CA LYS A 144 -1.71 2.36 -37.27
C LYS A 144 -1.82 2.88 -38.70
N ASN A 145 -0.68 3.13 -39.35
CA ASN A 145 -0.59 3.62 -40.73
C ASN A 145 -0.39 2.49 -41.74
N GLU A 146 -0.22 1.23 -41.34
CA GLU A 146 -0.25 0.10 -42.24
C GLU A 146 -1.65 -0.03 -42.86
N PRO A 147 -1.80 0.01 -44.20
CA PRO A 147 -3.11 -0.17 -44.83
C PRO A 147 -3.63 -1.55 -44.46
N GLU A 148 -4.88 -1.62 -43.99
CA GLU A 148 -5.57 -2.90 -43.78
C GLU A 148 -5.47 -3.69 -45.11
N SER A 149 -4.63 -4.73 -45.09
CA SER A 149 -4.56 -5.67 -46.21
C SER A 149 -5.88 -6.41 -46.22
N ASN A 150 -6.75 -6.01 -47.16
CA ASN A 150 -7.99 -6.71 -47.50
C ASN A 150 -7.69 -8.20 -47.70
N GLN A 151 -8.19 -9.02 -46.78
CA GLN A 151 -8.46 -10.43 -47.04
C GLN A 151 -9.93 -10.59 -47.48
#